data_4cbe7c81f684467eb6b7910693e0018f
#
_entry.id   4cbe7c81f684467eb6b7910693e0018f
#
_cell.length_a   1.000
_cell.length_b   1.000
_cell.length_c   1.000
_cell.angle_alpha   90.00
_cell.angle_beta   90.00
_cell.angle_gamma   90.00
#
_symmetry.space_group_name_H-M   'P 1'
#
loop_
_entity.id
_entity.type
_entity.pdbx_description
1 polymer ?
#
loop_
_entity_poly.entity_id
_entity_poly.type
_entity_poly.pdbx_seq_one_letter_code
_entity_poly.pdbx_strand_id
1 'polypeptide(L)'
;MDKKWTSTAQENARNMPATASVPAELRIGGVRIAPATVLAPMAGVTDTVFRRFIKNASMFTPESSGANVDAETSNESSGCGLIMTEFTSADGLSRMRETKRKRYLTYYEDEHPISAQLFGSNPETLAESAIICEDAGFDLVDLNLGCPAKRVVACNGGSGLLRDLPRIQSIFERVRASVKIPFTVKFRLGWNDSNIVCVELAKMAEDCGLNAVALHARTREQGYAGEARWEWIAAVKDAVKIPVIGNGDIRTPEDAVAMVEATHCDAVMIGRAAPANPWIFRQIAQYTATKHATGTGRYDRPTDLDRYRMIRDYFDRLMQEVAEHPEILGPAETDAEKRMKRNHESAQRDAIGRMKQFASWFTHGVPGGATLRREIFEAKRGAQVMEKVEAFFTQRDSSSQEETPLEHDAELEAAPAAWG
;
A
#
# COMPACT_ATOMS: atom_id res chain seq x y z
N MET A 1 13.48 -15.37 -30.08
CA MET A 1 13.64 -13.91 -30.34
C MET A 1 13.40 -13.22 -29.02
N ASP A 2 14.48 -12.92 -28.31
CA ASP A 2 14.41 -12.23 -27.01
C ASP A 2 14.05 -10.76 -27.26
N LYS A 3 12.78 -10.43 -27.07
CA LYS A 3 12.38 -9.03 -26.92
C LYS A 3 12.94 -8.54 -25.60
N LYS A 4 14.08 -7.89 -25.63
CA LYS A 4 14.55 -7.08 -24.49
C LYS A 4 13.51 -5.99 -24.23
N TRP A 5 12.75 -6.15 -23.20
CA TRP A 5 11.99 -5.06 -22.60
C TRP A 5 13.00 -4.14 -21.90
N THR A 6 13.39 -3.08 -22.59
CA THR A 6 14.29 -2.05 -22.06
C THR A 6 13.51 -0.78 -21.77
N SER A 7 12.21 -0.86 -21.55
CA SER A 7 11.43 0.37 -21.40
C SER A 7 11.25 0.73 -19.93
N THR A 8 11.82 1.85 -19.59
CA THR A 8 11.37 2.67 -18.45
C THR A 8 9.91 3.08 -18.67
N ALA A 9 9.17 3.41 -17.60
CA ALA A 9 7.80 3.94 -17.73
C ALA A 9 7.65 5.06 -18.76
N GLN A 10 8.70 5.88 -18.95
CA GLN A 10 8.76 6.95 -19.96
C GLN A 10 8.83 6.44 -21.39
N GLU A 11 9.51 5.33 -21.67
CA GLU A 11 9.59 4.75 -23.02
C GLU A 11 8.29 4.02 -23.37
N ASN A 12 7.64 3.39 -22.41
CA ASN A 12 6.32 2.78 -22.58
C ASN A 12 5.27 3.83 -22.93
N ALA A 13 5.26 4.97 -22.23
CA ALA A 13 4.33 6.06 -22.49
C ALA A 13 4.49 6.69 -23.88
N ARG A 14 5.67 6.60 -24.52
CA ARG A 14 5.92 7.12 -25.88
C ARG A 14 5.30 6.27 -26.99
N ASN A 15 5.05 5.00 -26.72
CA ASN A 15 4.63 4.03 -27.74
C ASN A 15 3.14 3.67 -27.67
N MET A 16 2.37 4.29 -26.77
CA MET A 16 0.97 3.97 -26.53
C MET A 16 0.03 5.13 -26.88
N PRO A 17 -1.24 4.85 -27.26
CA PRO A 17 -2.22 5.89 -27.56
C PRO A 17 -2.40 6.86 -26.38
N ALA A 18 -2.46 8.15 -26.67
CA ALA A 18 -2.60 9.23 -25.69
C ALA A 18 -3.91 9.19 -24.84
N THR A 19 -4.75 8.18 -25.03
CA THR A 19 -6.09 8.06 -24.46
C THR A 19 -6.18 7.12 -23.25
N ALA A 20 -5.15 6.33 -22.94
CA ALA A 20 -5.20 5.46 -21.77
C ALA A 20 -5.05 6.27 -20.47
N SER A 21 -5.82 5.92 -19.47
CA SER A 21 -5.87 6.58 -18.16
C SER A 21 -6.09 5.54 -17.06
N VAL A 22 -5.71 5.86 -15.84
CA VAL A 22 -6.14 5.04 -14.70
C VAL A 22 -7.66 5.10 -14.62
N PRO A 23 -8.39 3.96 -14.59
CA PRO A 23 -9.84 3.97 -14.58
C PRO A 23 -10.42 4.75 -13.40
N ALA A 24 -11.51 5.48 -13.63
CA ALA A 24 -12.18 6.24 -12.60
C ALA A 24 -12.76 5.35 -11.50
N GLU A 25 -13.17 4.15 -11.87
CA GLU A 25 -13.65 3.14 -10.92
C GLU A 25 -13.33 1.71 -11.39
N LEU A 26 -13.32 0.81 -10.43
CA LEU A 26 -13.27 -0.63 -10.61
C LEU A 26 -14.36 -1.26 -9.74
N ARG A 27 -14.96 -2.37 -10.21
CA ARG A 27 -15.81 -3.22 -9.38
C ARG A 27 -15.16 -4.58 -9.16
N ILE A 28 -15.03 -4.96 -7.88
CA ILE A 28 -14.59 -6.30 -7.48
C ILE A 28 -15.78 -6.98 -6.80
N GLY A 29 -16.43 -7.89 -7.51
CA GLY A 29 -17.74 -8.38 -7.11
C GLY A 29 -18.75 -7.23 -7.00
N GLY A 30 -19.41 -7.08 -5.85
CA GLY A 30 -20.32 -5.98 -5.56
C GLY A 30 -19.66 -4.68 -5.06
N VAL A 31 -18.38 -4.72 -4.75
CA VAL A 31 -17.66 -3.59 -4.11
C VAL A 31 -17.16 -2.62 -5.19
N ARG A 32 -17.55 -1.34 -5.05
CA ARG A 32 -17.07 -0.23 -5.89
C ARG A 32 -15.77 0.33 -5.33
N ILE A 33 -14.75 0.45 -6.16
CA ILE A 33 -13.45 1.02 -5.84
C ILE A 33 -13.23 2.23 -6.73
N ALA A 34 -13.19 3.41 -6.16
CA ALA A 34 -13.07 4.66 -6.90
C ALA A 34 -12.17 5.65 -6.12
N PRO A 35 -11.12 6.17 -6.78
CA PRO A 35 -10.58 5.79 -8.09
C PRO A 35 -10.04 4.35 -8.12
N ALA A 36 -9.73 3.80 -9.30
CA ALA A 36 -9.17 2.44 -9.44
C ALA A 36 -7.70 2.36 -8.96
N THR A 37 -7.48 2.75 -7.72
CA THR A 37 -6.18 2.76 -7.05
C THR A 37 -6.25 1.99 -5.73
N VAL A 38 -5.19 1.28 -5.40
CA VAL A 38 -5.12 0.40 -4.21
C VAL A 38 -3.86 0.69 -3.40
N LEU A 39 -4.02 0.88 -2.09
CA LEU A 39 -2.88 0.87 -1.17
C LEU A 39 -2.41 -0.56 -0.95
N ALA A 40 -1.15 -0.86 -1.34
CA ALA A 40 -0.59 -2.19 -1.16
C ALA A 40 -0.47 -2.56 0.33
N PRO A 41 -0.73 -3.82 0.70
CA PRO A 41 -0.49 -4.32 2.05
C PRO A 41 1.01 -4.36 2.35
N MET A 42 1.43 -3.70 3.42
CA MET A 42 2.84 -3.60 3.81
C MET A 42 2.98 -3.85 5.32
N ALA A 43 3.61 -4.98 5.70
CA ALA A 43 3.83 -5.33 7.09
C ALA A 43 4.65 -4.26 7.83
N GLY A 44 4.23 -3.89 9.03
CA GLY A 44 4.84 -2.81 9.82
C GLY A 44 4.59 -1.41 9.28
N VAL A 45 3.69 -1.24 8.29
CA VAL A 45 3.38 0.05 7.65
C VAL A 45 1.89 0.30 7.57
N THR A 46 1.11 -0.62 6.98
CA THR A 46 -0.32 -0.40 6.73
C THR A 46 -1.21 -0.77 7.93
N ASP A 47 -0.82 -0.27 9.11
CA ASP A 47 -1.67 -0.30 10.31
C ASP A 47 -2.83 0.70 10.22
N THR A 48 -3.72 0.69 11.20
CA THR A 48 -4.90 1.57 11.27
C THR A 48 -4.57 3.05 11.10
N VAL A 49 -3.55 3.53 11.80
CA VAL A 49 -3.17 4.96 11.77
C VAL A 49 -2.69 5.34 10.37
N PHE A 50 -1.82 4.52 9.78
CA PHE A 50 -1.30 4.78 8.44
C PHE A 50 -2.37 4.70 7.36
N ARG A 51 -3.25 3.68 7.42
CA ARG A 51 -4.34 3.54 6.45
C ARG A 51 -5.26 4.75 6.44
N ARG A 52 -5.71 5.19 7.63
CA ARG A 52 -6.54 6.41 7.78
C ARG A 52 -5.78 7.67 7.37
N PHE A 53 -4.48 7.72 7.67
CA PHE A 53 -3.63 8.81 7.22
C PHE A 53 -3.56 8.90 5.69
N ILE A 54 -3.35 7.78 4.99
CA ILE A 54 -3.36 7.74 3.52
C ILE A 54 -4.73 8.15 2.97
N LYS A 55 -5.82 7.65 3.55
CA LYS A 55 -7.17 8.01 3.13
C LYS A 55 -7.40 9.53 3.23
N ASN A 56 -7.07 10.11 4.37
CA ASN A 56 -7.24 11.54 4.61
C ASN A 56 -6.26 12.41 3.81
N ALA A 57 -4.99 11.98 3.69
CA ALA A 57 -3.98 12.70 2.92
C ALA A 57 -4.38 12.83 1.44
N SER A 58 -4.96 11.78 0.89
CA SER A 58 -5.44 11.77 -0.50
C SER A 58 -6.63 12.72 -0.72
N MET A 59 -7.39 13.01 0.32
CA MET A 59 -8.52 13.95 0.29
C MET A 59 -8.12 15.40 0.63
N PHE A 60 -6.90 15.62 1.12
CA PHE A 60 -6.46 16.96 1.51
C PHE A 60 -6.20 17.81 0.26
N THR A 61 -6.98 18.88 0.09
CA THR A 61 -6.75 19.88 -0.94
C THR A 61 -5.88 20.98 -0.32
N PRO A 62 -4.67 21.27 -0.83
CA PRO A 62 -3.90 22.41 -0.35
C PRO A 62 -4.70 23.68 -0.59
N GLU A 63 -4.86 24.54 0.41
CA GLU A 63 -5.48 25.86 0.28
C GLU A 63 -4.72 26.76 -0.72
N SER A 64 -3.48 26.40 -1.08
CA SER A 64 -2.58 27.17 -1.93
C SER A 64 -2.63 26.82 -3.42
N SER A 65 -3.34 25.78 -3.85
CA SER A 65 -3.48 25.52 -5.27
C SER A 65 -4.52 26.46 -5.86
N GLY A 66 -4.08 27.62 -6.37
CA GLY A 66 -4.89 28.57 -7.14
C GLY A 66 -5.43 28.02 -8.49
N ALA A 67 -5.58 26.73 -8.61
CA ALA A 67 -6.32 26.07 -9.66
C ALA A 67 -7.78 26.01 -9.19
N ASN A 68 -8.63 26.88 -9.73
CA ASN A 68 -10.09 26.73 -9.73
C ASN A 68 -10.43 25.38 -10.38
N VAL A 69 -10.36 24.31 -9.61
CA VAL A 69 -11.03 23.07 -9.93
C VAL A 69 -12.43 23.26 -9.31
N ASP A 70 -13.43 23.38 -10.16
CA ASP A 70 -14.81 23.58 -9.74
C ASP A 70 -15.17 22.64 -8.58
N ALA A 71 -15.53 23.23 -7.45
CA ALA A 71 -15.77 22.53 -6.18
C ALA A 71 -16.90 21.48 -6.26
N GLU A 72 -17.67 21.46 -7.33
CA GLU A 72 -18.78 20.53 -7.54
C GLU A 72 -18.34 19.14 -8.05
N THR A 73 -17.13 19.00 -8.62
CA THR A 73 -16.60 17.69 -9.07
C THR A 73 -15.61 17.05 -8.09
N SER A 74 -15.27 17.72 -6.98
CA SER A 74 -14.19 17.31 -6.07
C SER A 74 -14.61 16.35 -4.96
N ASN A 75 -15.89 16.04 -4.80
CA ASN A 75 -16.37 15.45 -3.54
C ASN A 75 -16.43 13.92 -3.45
N GLU A 76 -16.15 13.15 -4.50
CA GLU A 76 -16.31 11.69 -4.42
C GLU A 76 -15.12 10.83 -4.86
N SER A 77 -14.03 11.37 -5.41
CA SER A 77 -13.05 10.49 -6.10
C SER A 77 -11.57 10.83 -5.94
N SER A 78 -11.18 11.67 -4.97
CA SER A 78 -9.78 12.12 -4.89
C SER A 78 -8.88 11.31 -3.94
N GLY A 79 -9.39 10.27 -3.30
CA GLY A 79 -8.67 9.45 -2.33
C GLY A 79 -8.12 8.13 -2.88
N CYS A 80 -7.56 7.30 -1.99
CA CYS A 80 -7.23 5.91 -2.29
C CYS A 80 -8.52 5.09 -2.40
N GLY A 81 -8.74 4.41 -3.51
CA GLY A 81 -9.99 3.69 -3.79
C GLY A 81 -10.18 2.44 -2.93
N LEU A 82 -9.11 1.68 -2.66
CA LEU A 82 -9.13 0.51 -1.80
C LEU A 82 -7.95 0.51 -0.84
N ILE A 83 -8.25 0.35 0.44
CA ILE A 83 -7.26 0.19 1.50
C ILE A 83 -7.11 -1.31 1.82
N MET A 84 -5.85 -1.78 2.02
CA MET A 84 -5.58 -3.14 2.45
C MET A 84 -4.88 -3.15 3.81
N THR A 85 -5.24 -4.10 4.68
CA THR A 85 -4.57 -4.28 5.97
C THR A 85 -3.15 -4.84 5.80
N GLU A 86 -2.35 -4.82 6.87
CA GLU A 86 -1.20 -5.71 6.96
C GLU A 86 -1.66 -7.17 6.84
N PHE A 87 -0.79 -8.04 6.32
CA PHE A 87 -1.13 -9.46 6.22
C PHE A 87 -1.12 -10.15 7.60
N THR A 88 -2.18 -10.88 7.90
CA THR A 88 -2.39 -11.60 9.16
C THR A 88 -2.25 -13.10 8.95
N SER A 89 -1.59 -13.79 9.91
CA SER A 89 -1.48 -15.25 9.89
C SER A 89 -2.84 -15.89 10.11
N ALA A 90 -3.30 -16.69 9.14
CA ALA A 90 -4.55 -17.42 9.27
C ALA A 90 -4.50 -18.45 10.41
N ASP A 91 -3.39 -19.18 10.55
CA ASP A 91 -3.20 -20.12 11.68
C ASP A 91 -3.21 -19.42 13.05
N GLY A 92 -2.71 -18.18 13.09
CA GLY A 92 -2.77 -17.36 14.29
C GLY A 92 -4.20 -16.88 14.57
N LEU A 93 -4.84 -16.27 13.58
CA LEU A 93 -6.15 -15.63 13.69
C LEU A 93 -7.26 -16.64 14.06
N SER A 94 -7.30 -17.82 13.40
CA SER A 94 -8.29 -18.86 13.66
C SER A 94 -8.25 -19.36 15.11
N ARG A 95 -7.05 -19.45 15.72
CA ARG A 95 -6.86 -19.95 17.09
C ARG A 95 -6.91 -18.87 18.17
N MET A 96 -6.93 -17.59 17.78
CA MET A 96 -6.97 -16.49 18.75
C MET A 96 -8.34 -16.37 19.41
N ARG A 97 -8.34 -16.01 20.69
CA ARG A 97 -9.56 -15.54 21.37
C ARG A 97 -10.01 -14.21 20.77
N GLU A 98 -11.29 -13.94 20.74
CA GLU A 98 -11.91 -12.75 20.17
C GLU A 98 -11.24 -11.44 20.64
N THR A 99 -10.98 -11.31 21.95
CA THR A 99 -10.32 -10.12 22.51
C THR A 99 -8.92 -9.84 21.94
N LYS A 100 -8.21 -10.88 21.45
CA LYS A 100 -6.91 -10.74 20.81
C LYS A 100 -7.01 -10.48 19.31
N ARG A 101 -8.11 -10.88 18.68
CA ARG A 101 -8.37 -10.64 17.25
C ARG A 101 -8.52 -9.16 16.94
N LYS A 102 -9.06 -8.36 17.88
CA LYS A 102 -9.27 -6.91 17.72
C LYS A 102 -8.05 -6.20 17.13
N ARG A 103 -6.84 -6.52 17.61
CA ARG A 103 -5.60 -5.93 17.11
C ARG A 103 -5.40 -6.08 15.60
N TYR A 104 -5.88 -7.16 15.00
CA TYR A 104 -5.69 -7.50 13.58
C TYR A 104 -6.88 -7.14 12.71
N LEU A 105 -8.05 -6.96 13.33
CA LEU A 105 -9.33 -6.74 12.65
C LEU A 105 -9.87 -5.32 12.87
N THR A 106 -9.16 -4.45 13.61
CA THR A 106 -9.59 -3.08 13.81
C THR A 106 -9.43 -2.26 12.53
N TYR A 107 -10.50 -1.62 12.16
CA TYR A 107 -10.57 -0.58 11.15
C TYR A 107 -11.65 0.44 11.57
N TYR A 108 -11.72 1.56 10.86
CA TYR A 108 -12.69 2.62 11.11
C TYR A 108 -13.60 2.77 9.89
N GLU A 109 -14.79 3.34 10.10
CA GLU A 109 -15.80 3.50 9.05
C GLU A 109 -15.29 4.29 7.84
N ASP A 110 -14.41 5.25 8.07
CA ASP A 110 -13.78 6.06 7.02
C ASP A 110 -12.73 5.31 6.19
N GLU A 111 -12.44 4.04 6.52
CA GLU A 111 -11.50 3.21 5.74
C GLU A 111 -12.19 2.41 4.62
N HIS A 112 -13.51 2.32 4.60
CA HIS A 112 -14.24 1.59 3.54
C HIS A 112 -14.07 2.21 2.15
N PRO A 113 -13.94 1.38 1.09
CA PRO A 113 -13.82 -0.07 1.14
C PRO A 113 -12.45 -0.53 1.64
N ILE A 114 -12.45 -1.58 2.46
CA ILE A 114 -11.25 -2.15 3.07
C ILE A 114 -11.16 -3.66 2.86
N SER A 115 -9.94 -4.15 2.56
CA SER A 115 -9.64 -5.57 2.38
C SER A 115 -8.76 -6.10 3.51
N ALA A 116 -9.18 -7.20 4.14
CA ALA A 116 -8.32 -7.95 5.05
C ALA A 116 -7.39 -8.87 4.28
N GLN A 117 -6.07 -8.77 4.50
CA GLN A 117 -5.12 -9.69 3.86
C GLN A 117 -4.67 -10.79 4.81
N LEU A 118 -4.83 -12.04 4.38
CA LEU A 118 -4.44 -13.25 5.11
C LEU A 118 -3.25 -13.94 4.45
N PHE A 119 -2.44 -14.64 5.25
CA PHE A 119 -1.43 -15.56 4.75
C PHE A 119 -1.45 -16.87 5.53
N GLY A 120 -1.09 -17.95 4.87
CA GLY A 120 -1.04 -19.30 5.44
C GLY A 120 -0.92 -20.33 4.32
N SER A 121 -0.83 -21.60 4.69
CA SER A 121 -0.76 -22.73 3.75
C SER A 121 -1.82 -23.80 4.03
N ASN A 122 -2.59 -23.66 5.10
CA ASN A 122 -3.66 -24.61 5.43
C ASN A 122 -5.02 -24.06 4.96
N PRO A 123 -5.73 -24.78 4.03
CA PRO A 123 -7.02 -24.34 3.50
C PRO A 123 -8.07 -24.12 4.59
N GLU A 124 -8.10 -24.97 5.63
CA GLU A 124 -9.11 -24.88 6.69
C GLU A 124 -8.92 -23.65 7.55
N THR A 125 -7.69 -23.39 8.04
CA THR A 125 -7.43 -22.20 8.85
C THR A 125 -7.57 -20.91 8.05
N LEU A 126 -7.29 -20.93 6.74
CA LEU A 126 -7.54 -19.79 5.84
C LEU A 126 -9.03 -19.53 5.66
N ALA A 127 -9.84 -20.60 5.48
CA ALA A 127 -11.28 -20.48 5.37
C ALA A 127 -11.93 -19.96 6.68
N GLU A 128 -11.53 -20.51 7.83
CA GLU A 128 -11.97 -20.02 9.14
C GLU A 128 -11.61 -18.55 9.35
N SER A 129 -10.39 -18.16 8.98
CA SER A 129 -9.93 -16.77 9.11
C SER A 129 -10.65 -15.82 8.14
N ALA A 130 -10.99 -16.28 6.96
CA ALA A 130 -11.78 -15.51 5.98
C ALA A 130 -13.20 -15.24 6.50
N ILE A 131 -13.86 -16.25 7.10
CA ILE A 131 -15.16 -16.09 7.77
C ILE A 131 -15.06 -15.06 8.91
N ILE A 132 -14.01 -15.14 9.73
CA ILE A 132 -13.78 -14.17 10.80
C ILE A 132 -13.63 -12.73 10.26
N CYS A 133 -12.97 -12.54 9.10
CA CYS A 133 -12.87 -11.23 8.45
C CYS A 133 -14.24 -10.77 7.90
N GLU A 134 -15.02 -11.66 7.28
CA GLU A 134 -16.37 -11.36 6.82
C GLU A 134 -17.29 -10.96 7.97
N ASP A 135 -17.30 -11.72 9.07
CA ASP A 135 -18.08 -11.42 10.27
C ASP A 135 -17.63 -10.11 10.96
N ALA A 136 -16.37 -9.73 10.81
CA ALA A 136 -15.84 -8.47 11.30
C ALA A 136 -16.21 -7.27 10.42
N GLY A 137 -16.86 -7.48 9.26
CA GLY A 137 -17.39 -6.43 8.38
C GLY A 137 -16.41 -5.92 7.32
N PHE A 138 -15.34 -6.65 7.01
CA PHE A 138 -14.47 -6.30 5.88
C PHE A 138 -15.21 -6.45 4.55
N ASP A 139 -14.96 -5.54 3.60
CA ASP A 139 -15.60 -5.58 2.27
C ASP A 139 -15.03 -6.68 1.38
N LEU A 140 -13.75 -7.01 1.55
CA LEU A 140 -13.04 -8.04 0.80
C LEU A 140 -12.10 -8.83 1.71
N VAL A 141 -11.79 -10.06 1.31
CA VAL A 141 -10.67 -10.82 1.85
C VAL A 141 -9.66 -11.09 0.73
N ASP A 142 -8.37 -10.99 1.03
CA ASP A 142 -7.28 -11.19 0.08
C ASP A 142 -6.26 -12.22 0.60
N LEU A 143 -5.76 -13.06 -0.28
CA LEU A 143 -4.70 -14.02 0.04
C LEU A 143 -3.33 -13.51 -0.40
N ASN A 144 -2.38 -13.50 0.52
CA ASN A 144 -0.98 -13.15 0.25
C ASN A 144 -0.19 -14.34 -0.27
N LEU A 145 0.17 -14.31 -1.55
CA LEU A 145 1.11 -15.23 -2.19
C LEU A 145 2.37 -14.49 -2.71
N GLY A 146 2.65 -13.29 -2.16
CA GLY A 146 3.73 -12.44 -2.65
C GLY A 146 4.84 -12.14 -1.63
N CYS A 147 4.62 -12.34 -0.32
CA CYS A 147 5.60 -12.00 0.71
C CYS A 147 6.86 -12.85 0.60
N PRO A 148 8.07 -12.24 0.39
CA PRO A 148 9.31 -12.99 0.25
C PRO A 148 10.03 -13.22 1.59
N ALA A 149 9.50 -12.72 2.70
CA ALA A 149 10.14 -12.78 4.01
C ALA A 149 10.43 -14.22 4.43
N LYS A 150 11.67 -14.50 4.86
CA LYS A 150 12.13 -15.85 5.23
C LYS A 150 11.21 -16.54 6.22
N ARG A 151 10.71 -15.80 7.23
CA ARG A 151 9.81 -16.31 8.25
C ARG A 151 8.46 -16.77 7.68
N VAL A 152 7.90 -16.05 6.71
CA VAL A 152 6.63 -16.40 6.05
C VAL A 152 6.84 -17.60 5.12
N VAL A 153 7.92 -17.59 4.33
CA VAL A 153 8.26 -18.67 3.40
C VAL A 153 8.59 -19.98 4.13
N ALA A 154 9.25 -19.90 5.29
CA ALA A 154 9.57 -21.08 6.12
C ALA A 154 8.32 -21.81 6.63
N CYS A 155 7.18 -21.11 6.79
CA CYS A 155 5.88 -21.70 7.12
C CYS A 155 5.06 -22.07 5.87
N ASN A 156 5.70 -22.22 4.71
CA ASN A 156 5.05 -22.44 3.41
C ASN A 156 3.96 -21.40 3.08
N GLY A 157 4.04 -20.18 3.62
CA GLY A 157 3.14 -19.08 3.33
C GLY A 157 3.70 -18.10 2.30
N GLY A 158 2.90 -17.12 1.91
CA GLY A 158 3.31 -16.08 0.98
C GLY A 158 3.87 -16.63 -0.33
N SER A 159 4.99 -16.11 -0.79
CA SER A 159 5.63 -16.54 -2.04
C SER A 159 6.18 -17.97 -2.02
N GLY A 160 6.25 -18.62 -0.85
CA GLY A 160 6.64 -20.03 -0.74
C GLY A 160 5.67 -20.96 -1.45
N LEU A 161 4.38 -20.63 -1.45
CA LEU A 161 3.32 -21.39 -2.12
C LEU A 161 3.40 -21.35 -3.65
N LEU A 162 4.07 -20.37 -4.26
CA LEU A 162 4.19 -20.29 -5.72
C LEU A 162 4.87 -21.51 -6.37
N ARG A 163 5.41 -22.41 -5.57
CA ARG A 163 6.00 -23.70 -6.01
C ARG A 163 5.05 -24.89 -5.90
N ASP A 164 3.82 -24.66 -5.41
CA ASP A 164 2.83 -25.70 -5.15
C ASP A 164 1.43 -25.21 -5.59
N LEU A 165 1.21 -25.18 -6.91
CA LEU A 165 -0.07 -24.75 -7.50
C LEU A 165 -1.25 -25.63 -7.07
N PRO A 166 -1.15 -26.97 -6.96
CA PRO A 166 -2.24 -27.79 -6.45
C PRO A 166 -2.67 -27.39 -5.03
N ARG A 167 -1.72 -27.01 -4.18
CA ARG A 167 -2.05 -26.52 -2.84
C ARG A 167 -2.77 -25.19 -2.88
N ILE A 168 -2.34 -24.29 -3.76
CA ILE A 168 -3.01 -23.00 -3.97
C ILE A 168 -4.44 -23.21 -4.44
N GLN A 169 -4.66 -24.11 -5.39
CA GLN A 169 -6.00 -24.45 -5.88
C GLN A 169 -6.92 -24.90 -4.74
N SER A 170 -6.45 -25.85 -3.93
CA SER A 170 -7.20 -26.33 -2.75
C SER A 170 -7.55 -25.20 -1.76
N ILE A 171 -6.64 -24.22 -1.59
CA ILE A 171 -6.89 -23.02 -0.77
C ILE A 171 -7.98 -22.15 -1.41
N PHE A 172 -7.88 -21.87 -2.71
CA PHE A 172 -8.85 -21.04 -3.43
C PHE A 172 -10.26 -21.63 -3.34
N GLU A 173 -10.42 -22.90 -3.68
CA GLU A 173 -11.70 -23.61 -3.62
C GLU A 173 -12.29 -23.58 -2.21
N ARG A 174 -11.47 -23.88 -1.19
CA ARG A 174 -11.93 -23.95 0.20
C ARG A 174 -12.34 -22.60 0.75
N VAL A 175 -11.53 -21.55 0.54
CA VAL A 175 -11.83 -20.18 0.99
C VAL A 175 -13.03 -19.63 0.23
N ARG A 176 -13.07 -19.77 -1.12
CA ARG A 176 -14.19 -19.27 -1.93
C ARG A 176 -15.52 -19.86 -1.50
N ALA A 177 -15.55 -21.15 -1.20
CA ALA A 177 -16.77 -21.81 -0.71
C ALA A 177 -17.23 -21.35 0.69
N SER A 178 -16.39 -20.68 1.44
CA SER A 178 -16.63 -20.34 2.84
C SER A 178 -17.13 -18.93 3.08
N VAL A 179 -16.92 -17.99 2.16
CA VAL A 179 -17.28 -16.56 2.32
C VAL A 179 -18.19 -16.09 1.19
N LYS A 180 -18.97 -15.05 1.46
CA LYS A 180 -19.85 -14.40 0.46
C LYS A 180 -19.21 -13.14 -0.11
N ILE A 181 -18.40 -12.44 0.69
CA ILE A 181 -17.68 -11.26 0.24
C ILE A 181 -16.68 -11.60 -0.87
N PRO A 182 -16.27 -10.63 -1.69
CA PRO A 182 -15.25 -10.85 -2.71
C PRO A 182 -13.96 -11.41 -2.13
N PHE A 183 -13.43 -12.43 -2.81
CA PHE A 183 -12.15 -13.05 -2.50
C PHE A 183 -11.14 -12.75 -3.61
N THR A 184 -9.99 -12.21 -3.25
CA THR A 184 -8.91 -11.80 -4.16
C THR A 184 -7.59 -12.46 -3.78
N VAL A 185 -6.59 -12.35 -4.65
CA VAL A 185 -5.24 -12.85 -4.36
C VAL A 185 -4.18 -11.87 -4.86
N LYS A 186 -3.17 -11.62 -4.02
CA LYS A 186 -1.99 -10.85 -4.40
C LYS A 186 -0.75 -11.73 -4.44
N PHE A 187 -0.08 -11.77 -5.61
CA PHE A 187 1.05 -12.66 -5.86
C PHE A 187 2.19 -12.01 -6.65
N ARG A 188 3.27 -12.75 -6.84
CA ARG A 188 4.43 -12.40 -7.66
C ARG A 188 4.48 -13.26 -8.93
N LEU A 189 5.39 -12.95 -9.85
CA LEU A 189 5.58 -13.68 -11.11
C LEU A 189 5.75 -15.19 -10.92
N GLY A 190 6.42 -15.56 -9.85
CA GLY A 190 6.81 -16.92 -9.52
C GLY A 190 7.96 -16.92 -8.52
N TRP A 191 8.59 -18.07 -8.34
CA TRP A 191 9.73 -18.19 -7.43
C TRP A 191 10.97 -17.50 -7.98
N ASN A 192 11.35 -17.81 -9.22
CA ASN A 192 12.48 -17.24 -9.97
C ASN A 192 12.18 -17.26 -11.47
N ASP A 193 13.16 -16.89 -12.29
CA ASP A 193 13.01 -16.79 -13.74
C ASP A 193 12.75 -18.12 -14.44
N SER A 194 13.19 -19.24 -13.84
CA SER A 194 12.88 -20.58 -14.36
C SER A 194 11.53 -21.12 -13.89
N ASN A 195 10.86 -20.43 -12.97
CA ASN A 195 9.57 -20.82 -12.41
C ASN A 195 8.64 -19.61 -12.36
N ILE A 196 8.20 -19.16 -13.53
CA ILE A 196 7.17 -18.11 -13.70
C ILE A 196 5.83 -18.80 -13.83
N VAL A 197 4.91 -18.53 -12.91
CA VAL A 197 3.59 -19.17 -12.80
C VAL A 197 2.42 -18.19 -12.83
N CYS A 198 2.68 -16.90 -12.98
CA CYS A 198 1.68 -15.84 -12.78
C CYS A 198 0.45 -15.97 -13.69
N VAL A 199 0.62 -16.36 -14.95
CA VAL A 199 -0.49 -16.53 -15.90
C VAL A 199 -1.33 -17.75 -15.54
N GLU A 200 -0.70 -18.89 -15.25
CA GLU A 200 -1.39 -20.12 -14.83
C GLU A 200 -2.14 -19.89 -13.51
N LEU A 201 -1.50 -19.23 -12.55
CA LEU A 201 -2.11 -18.90 -11.27
C LEU A 201 -3.32 -17.95 -11.40
N ALA A 202 -3.25 -16.97 -12.30
CA ALA A 202 -4.37 -16.07 -12.55
C ALA A 202 -5.59 -16.80 -13.17
N LYS A 203 -5.35 -17.70 -14.12
CA LYS A 203 -6.43 -18.55 -14.69
C LYS A 203 -7.03 -19.44 -13.61
N MET A 204 -6.20 -20.08 -12.81
CA MET A 204 -6.67 -20.90 -11.69
C MET A 204 -7.51 -20.07 -10.70
N ALA A 205 -7.11 -18.83 -10.40
CA ALA A 205 -7.89 -17.93 -9.54
C ALA A 205 -9.28 -17.64 -10.15
N GLU A 206 -9.35 -17.34 -11.44
CA GLU A 206 -10.63 -17.15 -12.16
C GLU A 206 -11.48 -18.42 -12.14
N ASP A 207 -10.91 -19.58 -12.48
CA ASP A 207 -11.61 -20.87 -12.52
C ASP A 207 -12.16 -21.27 -11.12
N CYS A 208 -11.45 -20.92 -10.04
CA CYS A 208 -11.90 -21.11 -8.66
C CYS A 208 -12.92 -20.04 -8.19
N GLY A 209 -13.27 -19.07 -9.03
CA GLY A 209 -14.27 -18.04 -8.73
C GLY A 209 -13.77 -16.89 -7.86
N LEU A 210 -12.47 -16.59 -7.88
CA LEU A 210 -11.94 -15.37 -7.28
C LEU A 210 -12.39 -14.13 -8.06
N ASN A 211 -12.50 -13.01 -7.37
CA ASN A 211 -13.12 -11.80 -7.93
C ASN A 211 -12.11 -10.81 -8.53
N ALA A 212 -10.83 -10.91 -8.20
CA ALA A 212 -9.75 -10.14 -8.81
C ALA A 212 -8.39 -10.74 -8.47
N VAL A 213 -7.36 -10.34 -9.22
CA VAL A 213 -5.96 -10.68 -8.95
C VAL A 213 -5.10 -9.42 -8.91
N ALA A 214 -4.09 -9.38 -8.02
CA ALA A 214 -3.09 -8.32 -7.98
C ALA A 214 -1.69 -8.91 -8.21
N LEU A 215 -0.99 -8.44 -9.25
CA LEU A 215 0.31 -8.96 -9.63
C LEU A 215 1.44 -7.95 -9.35
N HIS A 216 2.35 -8.31 -8.44
CA HIS A 216 3.64 -7.65 -8.34
C HIS A 216 4.60 -8.24 -9.38
N ALA A 217 4.96 -7.45 -10.37
CA ALA A 217 5.69 -7.89 -11.56
C ALA A 217 7.20 -8.17 -11.32
N ARG A 218 7.53 -8.83 -10.21
CA ARG A 218 8.85 -9.36 -9.85
C ARG A 218 8.74 -10.78 -9.35
N THR A 219 9.80 -11.58 -9.52
CA THR A 219 9.89 -12.90 -8.87
C THR A 219 10.17 -12.76 -7.38
N ARG A 220 10.01 -13.87 -6.65
CA ARG A 220 10.40 -13.93 -5.22
C ARG A 220 11.89 -13.68 -5.05
N GLU A 221 12.73 -14.27 -5.91
CA GLU A 221 14.19 -14.13 -5.82
C GLU A 221 14.68 -12.74 -6.14
N GLN A 222 14.04 -12.03 -7.08
CA GLN A 222 14.34 -10.61 -7.32
C GLN A 222 14.10 -9.74 -6.08
N GLY A 223 13.16 -10.12 -5.22
CA GLY A 223 12.79 -9.27 -4.09
C GLY A 223 12.32 -7.89 -4.54
N TYR A 224 13.20 -6.90 -4.44
CA TYR A 224 12.99 -5.53 -4.94
C TYR A 224 14.08 -5.09 -5.91
N ALA A 225 15.02 -5.96 -6.25
CA ALA A 225 16.10 -5.66 -7.19
C ALA A 225 15.60 -5.60 -8.64
N GLY A 226 16.29 -4.83 -9.46
CA GLY A 226 15.94 -4.62 -10.87
C GLY A 226 14.59 -3.96 -11.06
N GLU A 227 14.06 -4.01 -12.26
CA GLU A 227 12.77 -3.41 -12.63
C GLU A 227 11.62 -4.41 -12.55
N ALA A 228 10.40 -3.90 -12.29
CA ALA A 228 9.17 -4.67 -12.40
C ALA A 228 8.87 -4.93 -13.89
N ARG A 229 8.61 -6.18 -14.23
CA ARG A 229 8.39 -6.65 -15.61
C ARG A 229 6.91 -6.56 -15.96
N TRP A 230 6.47 -5.38 -16.38
CA TRP A 230 5.06 -5.08 -16.65
C TRP A 230 4.46 -5.91 -17.78
N GLU A 231 5.27 -6.46 -18.69
CA GLU A 231 4.83 -7.38 -19.72
C GLU A 231 4.07 -8.61 -19.17
N TRP A 232 4.39 -9.03 -17.95
CA TRP A 232 3.66 -10.10 -17.29
C TRP A 232 2.31 -9.66 -16.72
N ILE A 233 2.14 -8.38 -16.38
CA ILE A 233 0.83 -7.84 -16.03
C ILE A 233 -0.07 -7.87 -17.26
N ALA A 234 0.45 -7.44 -18.42
CA ALA A 234 -0.27 -7.52 -19.69
C ALA A 234 -0.64 -8.96 -20.04
N ALA A 235 0.31 -9.90 -19.93
CA ALA A 235 0.06 -11.31 -20.21
C ALA A 235 -1.01 -11.94 -19.28
N VAL A 236 -1.05 -11.54 -18.02
CA VAL A 236 -2.10 -11.94 -17.08
C VAL A 236 -3.44 -11.30 -17.49
N LYS A 237 -3.45 -10.01 -17.82
CA LYS A 237 -4.67 -9.32 -18.25
C LYS A 237 -5.29 -9.93 -19.50
N ASP A 238 -4.47 -10.32 -20.47
CA ASP A 238 -4.92 -11.00 -21.68
C ASP A 238 -5.46 -12.42 -21.41
N ALA A 239 -5.05 -13.02 -20.30
CA ALA A 239 -5.35 -14.42 -19.99
C ALA A 239 -6.63 -14.64 -19.18
N VAL A 240 -7.15 -13.59 -18.50
CA VAL A 240 -8.31 -13.67 -17.59
C VAL A 240 -9.31 -12.54 -17.85
N LYS A 241 -10.55 -12.76 -17.43
CA LYS A 241 -11.66 -11.79 -17.53
C LYS A 241 -11.88 -11.03 -16.21
N ILE A 242 -11.49 -11.63 -15.08
CA ILE A 242 -11.56 -10.96 -13.79
C ILE A 242 -10.60 -9.78 -13.75
N PRO A 243 -10.88 -8.76 -12.93
CA PRO A 243 -10.01 -7.61 -12.79
C PRO A 243 -8.57 -7.95 -12.43
N VAL A 244 -7.63 -7.27 -13.10
CA VAL A 244 -6.19 -7.37 -12.85
C VAL A 244 -5.67 -6.05 -12.30
N ILE A 245 -5.07 -6.09 -11.10
CA ILE A 245 -4.48 -4.94 -10.42
C ILE A 245 -2.97 -4.98 -10.64
N GLY A 246 -2.43 -4.01 -11.37
CA GLY A 246 -0.99 -3.91 -11.66
C GLY A 246 -0.22 -3.34 -10.47
N ASN A 247 0.92 -3.96 -10.13
CA ASN A 247 1.79 -3.52 -9.04
C ASN A 247 3.27 -3.65 -9.38
N GLY A 248 4.06 -2.66 -9.02
CA GLY A 248 5.52 -2.61 -9.16
C GLY A 248 5.98 -1.32 -9.83
N ASP A 249 6.92 -0.62 -9.18
CA ASP A 249 7.63 0.58 -9.66
C ASP A 249 6.75 1.78 -10.05
N ILE A 250 5.57 1.89 -9.48
CA ILE A 250 4.77 3.11 -9.53
C ILE A 250 5.31 4.05 -8.45
N ARG A 251 5.96 5.13 -8.87
CA ARG A 251 6.57 6.17 -8.03
C ARG A 251 5.88 7.51 -8.20
N THR A 252 5.36 7.77 -9.40
CA THR A 252 4.72 9.02 -9.81
C THR A 252 3.36 8.75 -10.45
N PRO A 253 2.51 9.76 -10.63
CA PRO A 253 1.27 9.64 -11.39
C PRO A 253 1.49 9.20 -12.84
N GLU A 254 2.59 9.65 -13.45
CA GLU A 254 3.00 9.26 -14.80
C GLU A 254 3.23 7.75 -14.89
N ASP A 255 3.90 7.14 -13.90
CA ASP A 255 4.13 5.70 -13.85
C ASP A 255 2.81 4.92 -13.78
N ALA A 256 1.84 5.43 -13.01
CA ALA A 256 0.53 4.79 -12.89
C ALA A 256 -0.20 4.74 -14.23
N VAL A 257 -0.21 5.86 -14.95
CA VAL A 257 -0.82 5.95 -16.28
C VAL A 257 -0.04 5.09 -17.28
N ALA A 258 1.30 5.14 -17.26
CA ALA A 258 2.14 4.32 -18.13
C ALA A 258 1.93 2.81 -17.90
N MET A 259 1.74 2.37 -16.66
CA MET A 259 1.42 0.98 -16.37
C MET A 259 0.07 0.58 -17.00
N VAL A 260 -0.97 1.39 -16.86
CA VAL A 260 -2.27 1.10 -17.49
C VAL A 260 -2.17 1.09 -19.00
N GLU A 261 -1.46 2.06 -19.58
CA GLU A 261 -1.22 2.13 -21.04
C GLU A 261 -0.50 0.89 -21.56
N ALA A 262 0.54 0.44 -20.83
CA ALA A 262 1.35 -0.70 -21.26
C ALA A 262 0.69 -2.06 -21.03
N THR A 263 -0.23 -2.17 -20.06
CA THR A 263 -0.71 -3.47 -19.61
C THR A 263 -2.21 -3.66 -19.71
N HIS A 264 -2.95 -2.59 -19.90
CA HIS A 264 -4.42 -2.56 -19.85
C HIS A 264 -5.01 -3.11 -18.55
N CYS A 265 -4.25 -3.07 -17.43
CA CYS A 265 -4.75 -3.49 -16.13
C CYS A 265 -5.91 -2.59 -15.67
N ASP A 266 -6.81 -3.16 -14.86
CA ASP A 266 -8.05 -2.50 -14.45
C ASP A 266 -7.87 -1.54 -13.28
N ALA A 267 -6.78 -1.67 -12.53
CA ALA A 267 -6.40 -0.80 -11.43
C ALA A 267 -4.90 -0.84 -11.20
N VAL A 268 -4.39 0.13 -10.44
CA VAL A 268 -2.99 0.21 -10.04
C VAL A 268 -2.85 0.11 -8.52
N MET A 269 -1.83 -0.63 -8.06
CA MET A 269 -1.52 -0.78 -6.64
C MET A 269 -0.20 -0.11 -6.30
N ILE A 270 -0.22 0.78 -5.32
CA ILE A 270 0.94 1.56 -4.88
C ILE A 270 1.42 1.05 -3.51
N GLY A 271 2.70 0.71 -3.42
CA GLY A 271 3.36 0.29 -2.18
C GLY A 271 4.34 1.34 -1.69
N ARG A 272 5.63 1.13 -1.92
CA ARG A 272 6.76 1.90 -1.38
C ARG A 272 6.70 3.42 -1.62
N ALA A 273 6.04 3.87 -2.66
CA ALA A 273 5.86 5.30 -2.92
C ALA A 273 4.86 5.97 -1.97
N ALA A 274 3.84 5.25 -1.50
CA ALA A 274 2.79 5.83 -0.65
C ALA A 274 3.31 6.43 0.66
N PRO A 275 4.24 5.80 1.42
CA PRO A 275 4.81 6.43 2.61
C PRO A 275 5.64 7.69 2.32
N ALA A 276 6.32 7.75 1.18
CA ALA A 276 7.14 8.91 0.80
C ALA A 276 6.31 10.04 0.18
N ASN A 277 5.22 9.69 -0.50
CA ASN A 277 4.27 10.62 -1.12
C ASN A 277 2.82 10.18 -0.88
N PRO A 278 2.24 10.46 0.29
CA PRO A 278 0.87 10.09 0.60
C PRO A 278 -0.20 10.73 -0.31
N TRP A 279 0.14 11.78 -1.01
CA TRP A 279 -0.75 12.44 -1.99
C TRP A 279 -0.82 11.73 -3.33
N ILE A 280 -0.03 10.67 -3.55
CA ILE A 280 0.10 10.01 -4.86
C ILE A 280 -1.25 9.56 -5.43
N PHE A 281 -2.18 9.11 -4.60
CA PHE A 281 -3.50 8.67 -5.05
C PHE A 281 -4.32 9.82 -5.64
N ARG A 282 -4.34 10.98 -4.96
CA ARG A 282 -4.97 12.20 -5.47
C ARG A 282 -4.25 12.71 -6.72
N GLN A 283 -2.92 12.71 -6.70
CA GLN A 283 -2.11 13.17 -7.84
C GLN A 283 -2.37 12.31 -9.09
N ILE A 284 -2.56 10.99 -8.93
CA ILE A 284 -2.95 10.10 -10.03
C ILE A 284 -4.31 10.51 -10.61
N ALA A 285 -5.29 10.80 -9.76
CA ALA A 285 -6.60 11.24 -10.22
C ALA A 285 -6.53 12.59 -10.97
N GLN A 286 -5.80 13.57 -10.43
CA GLN A 286 -5.58 14.88 -11.07
C GLN A 286 -4.84 14.75 -12.42
N TYR A 287 -3.76 13.97 -12.45
CA TYR A 287 -2.98 13.73 -13.67
C TYR A 287 -3.83 13.08 -14.76
N THR A 288 -4.61 12.07 -14.39
CA THR A 288 -5.51 11.36 -15.29
C THR A 288 -6.57 12.30 -15.87
N ALA A 289 -7.26 13.06 -15.00
CA ALA A 289 -8.30 13.99 -15.42
C ALA A 289 -7.75 15.09 -16.34
N THR A 290 -6.62 15.70 -15.99
CA THR A 290 -6.02 16.77 -16.81
C THR A 290 -5.44 16.25 -18.12
N LYS A 291 -4.83 15.06 -18.14
CA LYS A 291 -4.34 14.41 -19.37
C LYS A 291 -5.48 14.14 -20.33
N HIS A 292 -6.61 13.64 -19.83
CA HIS A 292 -7.79 13.39 -20.64
C HIS A 292 -8.38 14.69 -21.23
N ALA A 293 -8.45 15.77 -20.45
CA ALA A 293 -9.05 17.03 -20.87
C ALA A 293 -8.16 17.85 -21.83
N THR A 294 -6.84 17.83 -21.62
CA THR A 294 -5.90 18.76 -22.31
C THR A 294 -4.79 18.07 -23.11
N GLY A 295 -4.70 16.73 -23.06
CA GLY A 295 -3.59 15.97 -23.62
C GLY A 295 -2.31 16.02 -22.78
N THR A 296 -2.25 16.85 -21.72
CA THR A 296 -1.10 17.00 -20.83
C THR A 296 -1.52 16.77 -19.39
N GLY A 297 -0.92 15.77 -18.73
CA GLY A 297 -1.18 15.49 -17.34
C GLY A 297 -0.56 16.54 -16.41
N ARG A 298 -1.34 17.02 -15.46
CA ARG A 298 -0.90 17.95 -14.40
C ARG A 298 -1.43 17.50 -13.06
N TYR A 299 -0.69 17.77 -12.02
CA TYR A 299 -1.10 17.53 -10.62
C TYR A 299 -0.38 18.51 -9.68
N ASP A 300 -0.95 18.71 -8.52
CA ASP A 300 -0.37 19.58 -7.50
C ASP A 300 0.89 18.94 -6.88
N ARG A 301 1.83 19.78 -6.49
CA ARG A 301 3.03 19.36 -5.76
C ARG A 301 2.95 19.93 -4.35
N PRO A 302 3.04 19.07 -3.32
CA PRO A 302 3.04 19.54 -1.95
C PRO A 302 4.25 20.42 -1.67
N THR A 303 3.99 21.55 -0.99
CA THR A 303 5.02 22.45 -0.49
C THR A 303 5.72 21.88 0.74
N ASP A 304 6.81 22.49 1.20
CA ASP A 304 7.45 22.13 2.46
C ASP A 304 6.51 22.30 3.65
N LEU A 305 5.64 23.31 3.62
CA LEU A 305 4.63 23.54 4.64
C LEU A 305 3.56 22.44 4.66
N ASP A 306 3.12 21.97 3.49
CA ASP A 306 2.20 20.83 3.39
C ASP A 306 2.82 19.55 3.95
N ARG A 307 4.10 19.32 3.66
CA ARG A 307 4.87 18.19 4.21
C ARG A 307 4.98 18.28 5.73
N TYR A 308 5.30 19.45 6.27
CA TYR A 308 5.36 19.67 7.70
C TYR A 308 4.01 19.40 8.39
N ARG A 309 2.92 19.99 7.87
CA ARG A 309 1.58 19.81 8.40
C ARG A 309 1.19 18.33 8.40
N MET A 310 1.51 17.62 7.33
CA MET A 310 1.22 16.20 7.19
C MET A 310 2.02 15.33 8.16
N ILE A 311 3.32 15.60 8.35
CA ILE A 311 4.14 14.88 9.34
C ILE A 311 3.56 15.11 10.74
N ARG A 312 3.20 16.35 11.07
CA ARG A 312 2.62 16.70 12.36
C ARG A 312 1.29 15.98 12.58
N ASP A 313 0.37 16.03 11.60
CA ASP A 313 -0.93 15.35 11.69
C ASP A 313 -0.77 13.84 11.89
N TYR A 314 0.13 13.20 11.15
CA TYR A 314 0.41 11.78 11.32
C TYR A 314 0.96 11.45 12.72
N PHE A 315 1.87 12.26 13.23
CA PHE A 315 2.45 12.04 14.54
C PHE A 315 1.45 12.30 15.67
N ASP A 316 0.61 13.32 15.55
CA ASP A 316 -0.46 13.60 16.50
C ASP A 316 -1.47 12.43 16.55
N ARG A 317 -1.85 11.87 15.39
CA ARG A 317 -2.71 10.68 15.30
C ARG A 317 -2.08 9.45 15.93
N LEU A 318 -0.77 9.20 15.71
CA LEU A 318 -0.06 8.11 16.37
C LEU A 318 -0.08 8.25 17.89
N MET A 319 0.13 9.45 18.41
CA MET A 319 0.12 9.69 19.85
C MET A 319 -1.30 9.60 20.43
N GLN A 320 -2.31 10.04 19.69
CA GLN A 320 -3.71 9.92 20.07
C GLN A 320 -4.15 8.45 20.12
N GLU A 321 -3.81 7.65 19.10
CA GLU A 321 -4.11 6.22 19.06
C GLU A 321 -3.48 5.47 20.24
N VAL A 322 -2.24 5.84 20.62
CA VAL A 322 -1.60 5.28 21.83
C VAL A 322 -2.34 5.63 23.09
N ALA A 323 -2.89 6.83 23.19
CA ALA A 323 -3.62 7.29 24.38
C ALA A 323 -5.01 6.64 24.49
N GLU A 324 -5.71 6.49 23.38
CA GLU A 324 -7.08 5.98 23.33
C GLU A 324 -7.14 4.44 23.28
N HIS A 325 -6.19 3.81 22.57
CA HIS A 325 -6.19 2.37 22.29
C HIS A 325 -4.82 1.70 22.49
N PRO A 326 -4.27 1.74 23.71
CA PRO A 326 -2.94 1.14 23.99
C PRO A 326 -2.89 -0.36 23.68
N GLU A 327 -4.03 -1.07 23.69
CA GLU A 327 -4.13 -2.49 23.39
C GLU A 327 -3.92 -2.82 21.88
N ILE A 328 -4.15 -1.86 20.98
CA ILE A 328 -3.96 -2.07 19.52
C ILE A 328 -2.48 -2.08 19.17
N LEU A 329 -1.66 -1.31 19.89
CA LEU A 329 -0.25 -1.07 19.58
C LEU A 329 0.72 -1.89 20.46
N GLY A 330 0.27 -2.53 21.53
CA GLY A 330 1.12 -3.23 22.51
C GLY A 330 0.99 -4.75 22.55
N PRO A 331 1.97 -5.51 23.12
CA PRO A 331 1.86 -6.96 23.30
C PRO A 331 0.88 -7.33 24.43
N ALA A 332 0.16 -8.46 24.26
CA ALA A 332 -0.83 -8.93 25.22
C ALA A 332 -0.19 -9.73 26.38
N GLU A 333 -0.34 -9.28 27.64
CA GLU A 333 0.08 -9.97 28.86
C GLU A 333 -1.05 -10.18 29.91
N THR A 334 -0.82 -11.01 30.96
CA THR A 334 -1.86 -11.62 31.81
C THR A 334 -2.18 -10.94 33.14
N ASP A 335 -1.48 -9.90 33.56
CA ASP A 335 -1.68 -9.26 34.87
C ASP A 335 -2.11 -7.78 34.71
N ALA A 336 -3.34 -7.41 35.16
CA ALA A 336 -4.08 -6.24 34.68
C ALA A 336 -3.43 -4.84 34.90
N GLU A 337 -2.92 -4.53 36.10
CA GLU A 337 -2.35 -3.18 36.36
C GLU A 337 -0.92 -3.00 35.86
N LYS A 338 -0.07 -4.00 36.06
CA LYS A 338 1.28 -4.06 35.51
C LYS A 338 1.24 -4.16 33.98
N ARG A 339 0.21 -4.79 33.44
CA ARG A 339 -0.09 -4.87 32.02
C ARG A 339 -0.41 -3.51 31.43
N MET A 340 -1.29 -2.73 32.08
CA MET A 340 -1.67 -1.41 31.60
C MET A 340 -0.46 -0.45 31.49
N LYS A 341 0.37 -0.39 32.53
CA LYS A 341 1.57 0.45 32.53
C LYS A 341 2.60 0.01 31.50
N ARG A 342 2.84 -1.30 31.38
CA ARG A 342 3.76 -1.87 30.40
C ARG A 342 3.27 -1.76 28.96
N ASN A 343 1.95 -1.90 28.75
CA ASN A 343 1.34 -1.71 27.44
C ASN A 343 1.45 -0.24 26.98
N HIS A 344 1.20 0.70 27.87
CA HIS A 344 1.36 2.12 27.56
C HIS A 344 2.80 2.51 27.22
N GLU A 345 3.78 2.05 27.99
CA GLU A 345 5.21 2.27 27.71
C GLU A 345 5.68 1.57 26.43
N SER A 346 5.13 0.39 26.13
CA SER A 346 5.40 -0.33 24.88
C SER A 346 4.78 0.38 23.69
N ALA A 347 3.52 0.80 23.80
CA ALA A 347 2.82 1.53 22.75
C ALA A 347 3.50 2.87 22.43
N GLN A 348 3.97 3.60 23.45
CA GLN A 348 4.74 4.82 23.25
C GLN A 348 6.07 4.55 22.52
N ARG A 349 6.78 3.48 22.87
CA ARG A 349 8.03 3.09 22.17
C ARG A 349 7.77 2.72 20.72
N ASP A 350 6.70 1.99 20.46
CA ASP A 350 6.27 1.59 19.11
C ASP A 350 5.89 2.83 18.28
N ALA A 351 5.12 3.77 18.86
CA ALA A 351 4.80 5.03 18.19
C ALA A 351 6.05 5.84 17.83
N ILE A 352 7.00 5.99 18.76
CA ILE A 352 8.28 6.66 18.49
C ILE A 352 9.06 5.92 17.39
N GLY A 353 9.07 4.59 17.39
CA GLY A 353 9.67 3.78 16.33
C GLY A 353 9.05 4.07 14.97
N ARG A 354 7.73 4.14 14.89
CA ARG A 354 6.98 4.50 13.67
C ARG A 354 7.24 5.94 13.24
N MET A 355 7.23 6.90 14.16
CA MET A 355 7.59 8.29 13.87
C MET A 355 8.98 8.37 13.22
N LYS A 356 9.98 7.64 13.74
CA LYS A 356 11.33 7.57 13.18
C LYS A 356 11.35 6.95 11.78
N GLN A 357 10.62 5.87 11.59
CA GLN A 357 10.49 5.20 10.30
C GLN A 357 9.84 6.13 9.26
N PHE A 358 8.74 6.76 9.63
CA PHE A 358 8.05 7.71 8.75
C PHE A 358 8.86 8.95 8.44
N ALA A 359 9.55 9.51 9.43
CA ALA A 359 10.43 10.65 9.22
C ALA A 359 11.49 10.36 8.15
N SER A 360 12.00 9.11 8.08
CA SER A 360 12.94 8.73 7.03
C SER A 360 12.33 8.76 5.63
N TRP A 361 11.05 8.43 5.49
CA TRP A 361 10.35 8.48 4.20
C TRP A 361 9.92 9.89 3.81
N PHE A 362 9.24 10.61 4.71
CA PHE A 362 8.71 11.95 4.45
C PHE A 362 9.77 13.02 4.17
N THR A 363 10.98 12.82 4.70
CA THR A 363 12.08 13.75 4.50
C THR A 363 13.03 13.33 3.38
N HIS A 364 12.71 12.25 2.68
CA HIS A 364 13.47 11.84 1.49
C HIS A 364 13.26 12.85 0.37
N GLY A 365 14.35 13.27 -0.31
CA GLY A 365 14.29 14.30 -1.35
C GLY A 365 14.07 15.73 -0.83
N VAL A 366 13.98 15.94 0.50
CA VAL A 366 13.92 17.28 1.08
C VAL A 366 15.35 17.76 1.35
N PRO A 367 15.79 18.90 0.81
CA PRO A 367 17.12 19.47 1.10
C PRO A 367 17.36 19.62 2.61
N GLY A 368 18.46 19.07 3.12
CA GLY A 368 18.75 19.05 4.57
C GLY A 368 18.02 17.91 5.33
N GLY A 369 17.15 17.13 4.69
CA GLY A 369 16.37 16.05 5.31
C GLY A 369 17.25 14.96 5.96
N ALA A 370 18.47 14.73 5.47
CA ALA A 370 19.41 13.78 6.09
C ALA A 370 19.79 14.19 7.53
N THR A 371 19.99 15.49 7.77
CA THR A 371 20.28 16.02 9.12
C THR A 371 19.07 15.83 10.03
N LEU A 372 17.88 16.20 9.55
CA LEU A 372 16.64 15.99 10.31
C LEU A 372 16.44 14.52 10.67
N ARG A 373 16.62 13.59 9.73
CA ARG A 373 16.53 12.15 10.00
C ARG A 373 17.45 11.71 11.13
N ARG A 374 18.71 12.13 11.11
CA ARG A 374 19.69 11.81 12.16
C ARG A 374 19.21 12.31 13.53
N GLU A 375 18.77 13.57 13.60
CA GLU A 375 18.27 14.18 14.84
C GLU A 375 17.02 13.47 15.38
N ILE A 376 16.10 13.07 14.49
CA ILE A 376 14.92 12.29 14.85
C ILE A 376 15.31 10.91 15.38
N PHE A 377 16.31 10.24 14.78
CA PHE A 377 16.80 8.95 15.26
C PHE A 377 17.41 9.01 16.66
N GLU A 378 18.04 10.13 17.03
CA GLU A 378 18.62 10.36 18.36
C GLU A 378 17.55 10.67 19.42
N ALA A 379 16.39 11.18 19.03
CA ALA A 379 15.30 11.52 19.93
C ALA A 379 14.78 10.29 20.69
N LYS A 380 14.49 10.45 21.99
CA LYS A 380 14.00 9.39 22.88
C LYS A 380 12.51 9.50 23.22
N ARG A 381 11.91 10.66 22.96
CA ARG A 381 10.50 10.98 23.26
C ARG A 381 9.81 11.56 22.04
N GLY A 382 8.52 11.31 21.88
CA GLY A 382 7.72 11.82 20.78
C GLY A 382 7.76 13.35 20.69
N ALA A 383 7.66 14.05 21.83
CA ALA A 383 7.79 15.51 21.87
C ALA A 383 9.12 16.02 21.28
N GLN A 384 10.23 15.33 21.54
CA GLN A 384 11.52 15.69 20.96
C GLN A 384 11.56 15.51 19.44
N VAL A 385 10.87 14.46 18.93
CA VAL A 385 10.72 14.25 17.48
C VAL A 385 9.96 15.43 16.87
N MET A 386 8.83 15.83 17.49
CA MET A 386 8.03 16.97 17.03
C MET A 386 8.80 18.28 17.03
N GLU A 387 9.53 18.60 18.13
CA GLU A 387 10.38 19.79 18.24
C GLU A 387 11.42 19.86 17.10
N LYS A 388 12.03 18.70 16.74
CA LYS A 388 13.01 18.64 15.65
C LYS A 388 12.39 18.88 14.30
N VAL A 389 11.23 18.28 14.05
CA VAL A 389 10.47 18.49 12.81
C VAL A 389 10.04 19.94 12.67
N GLU A 390 9.47 20.53 13.73
CA GLU A 390 9.04 21.92 13.73
C GLU A 390 10.20 22.89 13.49
N ALA A 391 11.30 22.74 14.22
CA ALA A 391 12.48 23.58 14.06
C ALA A 391 13.04 23.53 12.63
N PHE A 392 13.09 22.35 12.01
CA PHE A 392 13.58 22.16 10.66
C PHE A 392 12.72 22.89 9.62
N PHE A 393 11.41 22.72 9.66
CA PHE A 393 10.52 23.36 8.68
C PHE A 393 10.35 24.86 8.91
N THR A 394 10.37 25.33 10.17
CA THR A 394 10.33 26.78 10.48
C THR A 394 11.56 27.51 9.96
N GLN A 395 12.75 26.91 10.07
CA GLN A 395 13.98 27.50 9.52
C GLN A 395 13.93 27.56 7.98
N ARG A 396 13.31 26.59 7.33
CA ARG A 396 13.20 26.58 5.86
C ARG A 396 12.19 27.59 5.34
N ASP A 397 11.06 27.76 6.02
CA ASP A 397 10.04 28.74 5.64
C ASP A 397 10.61 30.18 5.69
N SER A 398 11.50 30.45 6.63
CA SER A 398 12.22 31.73 6.71
C SER A 398 13.31 31.92 5.65
N SER A 399 13.79 30.81 5.02
CA SER A 399 14.86 30.84 3.99
C SER A 399 14.34 30.69 2.55
N SER A 400 13.08 30.30 2.35
CA SER A 400 12.52 29.95 1.03
C SER A 400 11.90 31.13 0.26
N GLN A 401 12.42 32.34 0.42
CA GLN A 401 12.15 33.43 -0.53
C GLN A 401 12.96 33.32 -1.85
N GLU A 402 13.76 32.26 -2.04
CA GLU A 402 14.46 31.95 -3.29
C GLU A 402 14.07 30.56 -3.79
N GLU A 403 13.21 30.54 -4.82
CA GLU A 403 12.76 29.33 -5.52
C GLU A 403 13.91 28.65 -6.28
N THR A 404 14.26 27.43 -5.93
CA THR A 404 15.03 26.54 -6.79
C THR A 404 14.19 25.32 -7.15
N PRO A 405 14.02 24.95 -8.44
CA PRO A 405 13.27 23.76 -8.84
C PRO A 405 13.97 22.49 -8.33
N LEU A 406 13.22 21.59 -7.72
CA LEU A 406 13.71 20.28 -7.29
C LEU A 406 14.12 19.45 -8.52
N GLU A 407 15.42 19.17 -8.63
CA GLU A 407 15.94 18.17 -9.57
C GLU A 407 15.45 16.77 -9.16
N HIS A 408 15.12 15.99 -10.16
CA HIS A 408 14.62 14.61 -10.04
C HIS A 408 15.79 13.70 -9.67
N ASP A 409 15.96 13.38 -8.38
CA ASP A 409 17.02 12.49 -7.95
C ASP A 409 16.67 11.02 -8.12
N ALA A 410 17.58 10.33 -8.85
CA ALA A 410 17.58 8.92 -9.14
C ALA A 410 17.84 7.99 -7.90
N GLU A 411 17.81 8.53 -6.68
CA GLU A 411 18.24 7.83 -5.46
C GLU A 411 17.14 7.11 -4.66
N LEU A 412 15.96 6.85 -5.23
CA LEU A 412 14.96 5.99 -4.58
C LEU A 412 15.37 4.50 -4.49
N GLU A 413 16.57 4.15 -4.99
CA GLU A 413 17.08 2.77 -4.92
C GLU A 413 17.58 2.34 -3.53
N ALA A 414 17.86 3.26 -2.63
CA ALA A 414 18.51 2.96 -1.34
C ALA A 414 17.62 3.17 -0.11
N ALA A 415 16.35 2.78 -0.15
CA ALA A 415 15.66 2.53 1.10
C ALA A 415 16.20 1.22 1.69
N PRO A 416 16.83 1.22 2.89
CA PRO A 416 17.37 0.01 3.46
C PRO A 416 16.25 -1.01 3.58
N ALA A 417 16.54 -2.24 3.18
CA ALA A 417 15.67 -3.39 3.33
C ALA A 417 15.46 -3.66 4.85
N ALA A 418 14.56 -2.91 5.47
CA ALA A 418 14.03 -3.19 6.81
C ALA A 418 13.03 -4.36 6.79
N TRP A 419 13.22 -5.28 5.83
CA TRP A 419 12.35 -6.43 5.61
C TRP A 419 13.15 -7.73 5.70
N GLY A 420 13.94 -7.89 6.78
CA GLY A 420 14.62 -9.13 7.13
C GLY A 420 13.82 -9.97 8.11
#